data_33681840ac45eddfac2f82b862a94950
#
_entry.id   33681840ac45eddfac2f82b862a94950
#
_cell.length_a   1.000
_cell.length_b   1.000
_cell.length_c   1.000
_cell.angle_alpha   90.00
_cell.angle_beta   90.00
_cell.angle_gamma   90.00
#
_symmetry.space_group_name_H-M   'P 1'
#
loop_
_entity.id
_entity.type
_entity.pdbx_description
1 polymer ?
#
loop_
_entity_poly.entity_id
_entity_poly.type
_entity_poly.pdbx_seq_one_letter_code
_entity_poly.pdbx_strand_id
1 'polypeptide(L)'
;MIDFLVSTGVRVGELVSINISDINFNERQCVVLGKGNKERTVDFNARAKVHLQNYLATRKDSEAALFVSLSKPNNRLTISGVENRLRELGRTAKVGRIHPHKFRRTLATMAIDKGMPIEQVQRLLGHCKIDTTLHYAMVNQNNVKIAHRKFLG
;
A
#
# COMPACT_ATOMS: atom_id res chain seq x y z
N MET A 1 8.23 4.93 -2.22
CA MET A 1 7.74 3.53 -2.14
C MET A 1 7.03 3.22 -0.81
N ILE A 2 7.66 3.38 0.36
CA ILE A 2 7.03 3.04 1.66
C ILE A 2 5.70 3.76 1.88
N ASP A 3 5.66 5.08 1.76
CA ASP A 3 4.41 5.84 1.94
C ASP A 3 3.30 5.42 0.97
N PHE A 4 3.67 5.05 -0.26
CA PHE A 4 2.72 4.51 -1.23
C PHE A 4 2.15 3.16 -0.76
N LEU A 5 3.01 2.23 -0.32
CA LEU A 5 2.57 0.94 0.24
C LEU A 5 1.66 1.10 1.46
N VAL A 6 2.01 2.02 2.39
CA VAL A 6 1.21 2.28 3.60
C VAL A 6 -0.14 2.90 3.25
N SER A 7 -0.19 3.82 2.28
CA SER A 7 -1.43 4.54 1.98
C SER A 7 -2.38 3.75 1.08
N THR A 8 -1.87 2.91 0.17
CA THR A 8 -2.69 2.16 -0.79
C THR A 8 -2.97 0.72 -0.38
N GLY A 9 -2.07 0.13 0.41
CA GLY A 9 -2.14 -1.29 0.76
C GLY A 9 -2.04 -2.24 -0.44
N VAL A 10 -1.48 -1.83 -1.56
CA VAL A 10 -1.31 -2.70 -2.75
C VAL A 10 -0.46 -3.92 -2.46
N ARG A 11 -0.71 -5.01 -3.17
CA ARG A 11 0.14 -6.20 -3.12
C ARG A 11 1.47 -5.93 -3.80
N VAL A 12 2.52 -6.63 -3.38
CA VAL A 12 3.85 -6.44 -3.99
C VAL A 12 3.86 -6.72 -5.49
N GLY A 13 3.09 -7.71 -5.95
CA GLY A 13 2.93 -7.99 -7.39
C GLY A 13 2.22 -6.85 -8.12
N GLU A 14 1.17 -6.27 -7.52
CA GLU A 14 0.51 -5.07 -8.06
C GLU A 14 1.50 -3.89 -8.12
N LEU A 15 2.27 -3.66 -7.05
CA LEU A 15 3.24 -2.55 -6.95
C LEU A 15 4.26 -2.56 -8.10
N VAL A 16 4.85 -3.72 -8.39
CA VAL A 16 5.89 -3.83 -9.42
C VAL A 16 5.35 -3.73 -10.85
N SER A 17 4.05 -3.94 -11.03
CA SER A 17 3.38 -3.84 -12.34
C SER A 17 2.95 -2.42 -12.68
N ILE A 18 2.89 -1.49 -11.72
CA ILE A 18 2.44 -0.11 -11.94
C ILE A 18 3.39 0.63 -12.89
N ASN A 19 2.82 1.33 -13.86
CA ASN A 19 3.51 2.29 -14.70
C ASN A 19 3.29 3.72 -14.20
N ILE A 20 4.11 4.66 -14.65
CA ILE A 20 3.92 6.08 -14.35
C ILE A 20 2.58 6.58 -14.90
N SER A 21 2.16 6.07 -16.07
CA SER A 21 0.87 6.40 -16.70
C SER A 21 -0.35 5.98 -15.90
N ASP A 22 -0.23 5.02 -14.99
CA ASP A 22 -1.34 4.54 -14.16
C ASP A 22 -1.64 5.44 -12.97
N ILE A 23 -0.82 6.51 -12.78
CA ILE A 23 -0.95 7.45 -11.66
C ILE A 23 -1.70 8.71 -12.09
N ASN A 24 -2.81 8.99 -11.43
CA ASN A 24 -3.47 10.29 -11.47
C ASN A 24 -3.08 11.11 -10.23
N PHE A 25 -2.16 12.03 -10.37
CA PHE A 25 -1.69 12.87 -9.27
C PHE A 25 -2.73 13.89 -8.79
N ASN A 26 -3.64 14.34 -9.66
CA ASN A 26 -4.67 15.30 -9.28
C ASN A 26 -5.67 14.66 -8.33
N GLU A 27 -6.20 13.52 -8.73
CA GLU A 27 -7.16 12.74 -7.91
C GLU A 27 -6.48 11.91 -6.83
N ARG A 28 -5.14 11.79 -6.85
CA ARG A 28 -4.36 10.91 -5.96
C ARG A 28 -4.79 9.46 -6.06
N GLN A 29 -4.97 9.00 -7.28
CA GLN A 29 -5.43 7.65 -7.61
C GLN A 29 -4.42 6.91 -8.48
N CYS A 30 -4.44 5.60 -8.37
CA CYS A 30 -3.64 4.70 -9.19
C CYS A 30 -4.48 3.50 -9.62
N VAL A 31 -4.42 3.16 -10.90
CA VAL A 31 -5.01 1.91 -11.40
C VAL A 31 -4.01 0.77 -11.16
N VAL A 32 -4.48 -0.32 -10.59
CA VAL A 32 -3.67 -1.51 -10.32
C VAL A 32 -4.34 -2.76 -10.86
N LEU A 33 -3.54 -3.71 -11.36
CA LEU A 33 -4.00 -4.99 -11.87
C LEU A 33 -3.97 -6.03 -10.75
N GLY A 34 -5.15 -6.48 -10.35
CA GLY A 34 -5.33 -7.52 -9.36
C GLY A 34 -5.29 -8.94 -9.94
N LYS A 35 -5.60 -9.93 -9.10
CA LYS A 35 -5.69 -11.33 -9.52
C LYS A 35 -6.72 -11.50 -10.63
N GLY A 36 -6.36 -12.22 -11.69
CA GLY A 36 -7.22 -12.46 -12.85
C GLY A 36 -7.33 -11.26 -13.79
N ASN A 37 -6.32 -10.40 -13.81
CA ASN A 37 -6.23 -9.21 -14.67
C ASN A 37 -7.40 -8.21 -14.46
N LYS A 38 -7.98 -8.19 -13.26
CA LYS A 38 -9.03 -7.25 -12.90
C LYS A 38 -8.42 -5.95 -12.41
N GLU A 39 -8.76 -4.87 -13.08
CA GLU A 39 -8.37 -3.53 -12.67
C GLU A 39 -9.16 -3.08 -11.45
N ARG A 40 -8.49 -2.34 -10.58
CA ARG A 40 -9.10 -1.57 -9.51
C ARG A 40 -8.33 -0.28 -9.28
N THR A 41 -9.05 0.76 -8.91
CA THR A 41 -8.45 2.01 -8.47
C THR A 41 -8.10 1.94 -6.98
N VAL A 42 -6.94 2.47 -6.63
CA VAL A 42 -6.50 2.66 -5.25
C VAL A 42 -6.17 4.13 -5.02
N ASP A 43 -6.53 4.64 -3.84
CA ASP A 43 -6.24 6.01 -3.46
C ASP A 43 -4.94 6.08 -2.65
N PHE A 44 -4.18 7.15 -2.84
CA PHE A 44 -3.00 7.44 -2.04
C PHE A 44 -3.06 8.84 -1.41
N ASN A 45 -2.48 8.97 -0.23
CA ASN A 45 -2.56 10.21 0.54
C ASN A 45 -1.60 11.30 -0.01
N ALA A 46 -1.76 12.53 0.51
CA ALA A 46 -0.96 13.68 0.09
C ALA A 46 0.56 13.47 0.32
N ARG A 47 0.94 12.77 1.38
CA ARG A 47 2.35 12.46 1.69
C ARG A 47 2.95 11.54 0.63
N ALA A 48 2.24 10.49 0.23
CA ALA A 48 2.66 9.60 -0.85
C ALA A 48 2.77 10.35 -2.19
N LYS A 49 1.83 11.29 -2.49
CA LYS A 49 1.90 12.16 -3.66
C LYS A 49 3.22 12.92 -3.71
N VAL A 50 3.56 13.66 -2.65
CA VAL A 50 4.78 14.47 -2.58
C VAL A 50 6.02 13.60 -2.77
N HIS A 51 6.09 12.46 -2.08
CA HIS A 51 7.25 11.56 -2.18
C HIS A 51 7.37 10.90 -3.55
N LEU A 52 6.24 10.58 -4.23
CA LEU A 52 6.27 10.07 -5.59
C LEU A 52 6.75 11.15 -6.58
N GLN A 53 6.23 12.37 -6.48
CA GLN A 53 6.65 13.47 -7.35
C GLN A 53 8.15 13.77 -7.19
N ASN A 54 8.65 13.85 -5.95
CA ASN A 54 10.06 14.03 -5.69
C ASN A 54 10.91 12.89 -6.25
N TYR A 55 10.47 11.65 -6.07
CA TYR A 55 11.15 10.47 -6.62
C TYR A 55 11.21 10.54 -8.16
N LEU A 56 10.09 10.81 -8.82
CA LEU A 56 10.04 10.90 -10.28
C LEU A 56 10.91 12.05 -10.82
N ALA A 57 10.98 13.18 -10.11
CA ALA A 57 11.85 14.30 -10.48
C ALA A 57 13.35 13.95 -10.42
N THR A 58 13.75 12.95 -9.62
CA THR A 58 15.14 12.50 -9.55
C THR A 58 15.50 11.47 -10.63
N ARG A 59 14.51 10.89 -11.33
CA ARG A 59 14.73 9.87 -12.36
C ARG A 59 15.31 10.49 -13.62
N LYS A 60 16.26 9.78 -14.22
CA LYS A 60 16.93 10.15 -15.48
C LYS A 60 16.85 9.04 -16.54
N ASP A 61 16.07 8.00 -16.26
CA ASP A 61 15.82 6.86 -17.14
C ASP A 61 14.51 7.08 -17.93
N SER A 62 14.28 6.23 -18.95
CA SER A 62 13.07 6.23 -19.78
C SER A 62 12.15 5.03 -19.47
N GLU A 63 12.39 4.30 -18.37
CA GLU A 63 11.59 3.14 -18.01
C GLU A 63 10.17 3.57 -17.63
N ALA A 64 9.16 2.92 -18.21
CA ALA A 64 7.76 3.22 -17.96
C ALA A 64 7.29 2.83 -16.55
N ALA A 65 7.97 1.89 -15.91
CA ALA A 65 7.64 1.43 -14.56
C ALA A 65 7.66 2.56 -13.53
N LEU A 66 6.69 2.56 -12.61
CA LEU A 66 6.66 3.53 -11.52
C LEU A 66 7.90 3.41 -10.63
N PHE A 67 8.31 2.19 -10.29
CA PHE A 67 9.50 1.94 -9.46
C PHE A 67 10.56 1.16 -10.23
N VAL A 68 11.78 1.66 -10.20
CA VAL A 68 12.94 1.05 -10.87
C VAL A 68 14.04 0.66 -9.89
N SER A 69 14.93 -0.21 -10.33
CA SER A 69 16.13 -0.58 -9.56
C SER A 69 17.05 0.62 -9.39
N LEU A 70 17.81 0.66 -8.29
CA LEU A 70 18.82 1.69 -8.08
C LEU A 70 20.12 1.42 -8.86
N SER A 71 20.31 0.20 -9.32
CA SER A 71 21.45 -0.21 -10.11
C SER A 71 21.18 0.01 -11.60
N LYS A 72 22.19 0.43 -12.35
CA LYS A 72 22.11 0.52 -13.81
C LYS A 72 22.19 -0.89 -14.45
N PRO A 73 21.40 -1.13 -15.54
CA PRO A 73 20.36 -0.26 -16.05
C PRO A 73 19.18 -0.17 -15.06
N ASN A 74 18.52 0.99 -14.96
CA ASN A 74 17.40 1.24 -14.06
C ASN A 74 16.13 0.51 -14.55
N ASN A 75 16.13 -0.81 -14.54
CA ASN A 75 14.99 -1.63 -14.98
C ASN A 75 13.87 -1.61 -13.96
N ARG A 76 12.66 -1.99 -14.40
CA ARG A 76 11.50 -2.24 -13.55
C ARG A 76 11.89 -3.02 -12.30
N LEU A 77 11.46 -2.56 -11.14
CA LEU A 77 11.75 -3.21 -9.87
C LEU A 77 11.00 -4.56 -9.80
N THR A 78 11.70 -5.61 -9.43
CA THR A 78 11.11 -6.96 -9.25
C THR A 78 10.54 -7.13 -7.84
N ILE A 79 9.70 -8.15 -7.63
CA ILE A 79 9.19 -8.51 -6.30
C ILE A 79 10.34 -8.73 -5.32
N SER A 80 11.34 -9.53 -5.70
CA SER A 80 12.53 -9.77 -4.87
C SER A 80 13.33 -8.50 -4.62
N GLY A 81 13.40 -7.59 -5.60
CA GLY A 81 14.03 -6.28 -5.45
C GLY A 81 13.33 -5.42 -4.39
N VAL A 82 11.99 -5.38 -4.39
CA VAL A 82 11.20 -4.71 -3.35
C VAL A 82 11.47 -5.32 -1.97
N GLU A 83 11.39 -6.65 -1.86
CA GLU A 83 11.59 -7.35 -0.59
C GLU A 83 12.99 -7.16 -0.02
N ASN A 84 14.02 -7.22 -0.87
CA ASN A 84 15.41 -6.97 -0.49
C ASN A 84 15.59 -5.53 0.02
N ARG A 85 15.04 -4.55 -0.71
CA ARG A 85 15.12 -3.15 -0.31
C ARG A 85 14.42 -2.87 1.02
N LEU A 86 13.25 -3.45 1.23
CA LEU A 86 12.53 -3.33 2.50
C LEU A 86 13.30 -3.99 3.65
N ARG A 87 13.91 -5.14 3.42
CA ARG A 87 14.76 -5.83 4.42
C ARG A 87 15.96 -5.00 4.81
N GLU A 88 16.62 -4.38 3.84
CA GLU A 88 17.76 -3.49 4.06
C GLU A 88 17.34 -2.26 4.88
N LEU A 89 16.24 -1.60 4.50
CA LEU A 89 15.71 -0.45 5.21
C LEU A 89 15.33 -0.81 6.66
N GLY A 90 14.71 -1.98 6.87
CA GLY A 90 14.38 -2.47 8.22
C GLY A 90 15.61 -2.68 9.10
N ARG A 91 16.71 -3.19 8.50
CA ARG A 91 17.99 -3.37 9.18
C ARG A 91 18.62 -2.03 9.56
N THR A 92 18.69 -1.10 8.60
CA THR A 92 19.23 0.23 8.82
C THR A 92 18.45 1.01 9.88
N ALA A 93 17.12 0.94 9.84
CA ALA A 93 16.24 1.61 10.79
C ALA A 93 16.12 0.86 12.14
N LYS A 94 16.76 -0.30 12.30
CA LYS A 94 16.71 -1.15 13.52
C LYS A 94 15.28 -1.55 13.95
N VAL A 95 14.33 -1.61 13.00
CA VAL A 95 12.91 -1.98 13.24
C VAL A 95 12.59 -3.45 12.93
N GLY A 96 13.63 -4.26 12.72
CA GLY A 96 13.49 -5.67 12.41
C GLY A 96 13.07 -5.95 10.96
N ARG A 97 12.57 -7.17 10.71
CA ARG A 97 12.22 -7.60 9.36
C ARG A 97 10.97 -6.88 8.85
N ILE A 98 11.12 -6.09 7.79
CA ILE A 98 10.02 -5.46 7.06
C ILE A 98 9.74 -6.27 5.79
N HIS A 99 8.46 -6.49 5.50
CA HIS A 99 7.99 -7.11 4.24
C HIS A 99 6.66 -6.48 3.79
N PRO A 100 6.29 -6.57 2.49
CA PRO A 100 5.15 -5.83 1.92
C PRO A 100 3.82 -6.05 2.65
N HIS A 101 3.54 -7.26 3.12
CA HIS A 101 2.30 -7.57 3.85
C HIS A 101 2.13 -6.79 5.16
N LYS A 102 3.25 -6.37 5.81
CA LYS A 102 3.15 -5.54 7.02
C LYS A 102 2.46 -4.20 6.74
N PHE A 103 2.79 -3.55 5.63
CA PHE A 103 2.18 -2.26 5.26
C PHE A 103 0.68 -2.39 5.03
N ARG A 104 0.28 -3.44 4.32
CA ARG A 104 -1.12 -3.74 4.04
C ARG A 104 -1.90 -4.04 5.33
N ARG A 105 -1.30 -4.83 6.24
CA ARG A 105 -1.85 -5.08 7.57
C ARG A 105 -1.97 -3.79 8.38
N THR A 106 -0.94 -2.95 8.38
CA THR A 106 -0.94 -1.66 9.08
C THR A 106 -2.07 -0.76 8.56
N LEU A 107 -2.25 -0.64 7.23
CA LEU A 107 -3.36 0.12 6.66
C LEU A 107 -4.72 -0.41 7.13
N ALA A 108 -4.92 -1.74 7.08
CA ALA A 108 -6.17 -2.37 7.53
C ALA A 108 -6.46 -2.03 8.99
N THR A 109 -5.48 -2.25 9.88
CA THR A 109 -5.62 -1.97 11.31
C THR A 109 -5.91 -0.49 11.56
N MET A 110 -5.15 0.42 10.94
CA MET A 110 -5.37 1.86 11.07
C MET A 110 -6.75 2.31 10.56
N ALA A 111 -7.25 1.72 9.48
CA ALA A 111 -8.57 2.03 8.95
C ALA A 111 -9.68 1.57 9.92
N ILE A 112 -9.56 0.36 10.46
CA ILE A 112 -10.49 -0.18 11.46
C ILE A 112 -10.46 0.64 12.75
N ASP A 113 -9.27 1.00 13.24
CA ASP A 113 -9.10 1.80 14.46
C ASP A 113 -9.71 3.21 14.33
N LYS A 114 -9.72 3.75 13.09
CA LYS A 114 -10.40 5.03 12.77
C LYS A 114 -11.90 4.88 12.54
N GLY A 115 -12.45 3.69 12.68
CA GLY A 115 -13.88 3.41 12.57
C GLY A 115 -14.37 3.15 11.15
N MET A 116 -13.49 2.84 10.19
CA MET A 116 -13.91 2.42 8.85
C MET A 116 -14.63 1.07 8.94
N PRO A 117 -15.86 0.93 8.37
CA PRO A 117 -16.56 -0.34 8.31
C PRO A 117 -15.73 -1.42 7.62
N ILE A 118 -15.82 -2.66 8.13
CA ILE A 118 -14.98 -3.77 7.67
C ILE A 118 -15.18 -4.10 6.18
N GLU A 119 -16.39 -3.90 5.69
CA GLU A 119 -16.73 -4.09 4.27
C GLU A 119 -16.01 -3.06 3.38
N GLN A 120 -15.84 -1.82 3.88
CA GLN A 120 -15.07 -0.79 3.20
C GLN A 120 -13.57 -1.11 3.24
N VAL A 121 -13.05 -1.62 4.35
CA VAL A 121 -11.66 -2.08 4.45
C VAL A 121 -11.41 -3.26 3.51
N GLN A 122 -12.36 -4.18 3.39
CA GLN A 122 -12.30 -5.28 2.42
C GLN A 122 -12.17 -4.77 0.99
N ARG A 123 -13.01 -3.80 0.61
CA ARG A 123 -12.97 -3.16 -0.73
C ARG A 123 -11.66 -2.40 -0.94
N LEU A 124 -11.24 -1.60 0.02
CA LEU A 124 -9.98 -0.86 0.00
C LEU A 124 -8.79 -1.77 -0.30
N LEU A 125 -8.75 -2.92 0.33
CA LEU A 125 -7.70 -3.91 0.15
C LEU A 125 -7.91 -4.80 -1.08
N GLY A 126 -9.10 -4.85 -1.69
CA GLY A 126 -9.43 -5.78 -2.77
C GLY A 126 -9.35 -7.23 -2.32
N HIS A 127 -9.93 -7.56 -1.16
CA HIS A 127 -10.07 -8.93 -0.69
C HIS A 127 -11.34 -9.56 -1.25
N CYS A 128 -11.21 -10.71 -1.92
CA CYS A 128 -12.36 -11.45 -2.44
C CYS A 128 -13.20 -12.10 -1.32
N LYS A 129 -12.59 -12.35 -0.15
CA LYS A 129 -13.25 -12.96 1.01
C LYS A 129 -13.10 -12.05 2.23
N ILE A 130 -14.20 -11.88 2.97
CA ILE A 130 -14.25 -11.04 4.18
C ILE A 130 -13.40 -11.61 5.31
N ASP A 131 -13.29 -12.95 5.41
CA ASP A 131 -12.51 -13.65 6.43
C ASP A 131 -11.07 -13.17 6.52
N THR A 132 -10.48 -12.83 5.35
CA THR A 132 -9.12 -12.28 5.30
C THR A 132 -9.03 -10.90 5.98
N THR A 133 -10.11 -10.13 5.96
CA THR A 133 -10.18 -8.79 6.58
C THR A 133 -10.56 -8.90 8.05
N LEU A 134 -11.45 -9.83 8.42
CA LEU A 134 -11.86 -10.11 9.80
C LEU A 134 -10.66 -10.46 10.69
N HIS A 135 -9.65 -11.14 10.15
CA HIS A 135 -8.42 -11.45 10.90
C HIS A 135 -7.71 -10.19 11.44
N TYR A 136 -7.88 -9.05 10.78
CA TYR A 136 -7.33 -7.76 11.23
C TYR A 136 -8.25 -7.07 12.26
N ALA A 137 -9.56 -7.33 12.21
CA ALA A 137 -10.55 -6.74 13.12
C ALA A 137 -10.57 -7.43 14.50
N MET A 138 -10.27 -8.73 14.56
CA MET A 138 -10.30 -9.53 15.81
C MET A 138 -9.24 -9.12 16.83
N VAL A 139 -8.30 -8.26 16.48
CA VAL A 139 -7.16 -7.87 17.34
C VAL A 139 -7.54 -6.76 18.34
N ASN A 140 -8.72 -6.12 18.24
CA ASN A 140 -9.01 -4.94 19.05
C ASN A 140 -10.41 -4.93 19.68
N GLN A 141 -10.56 -5.58 20.84
CA GLN A 141 -11.79 -5.54 21.67
C GLN A 141 -12.15 -4.13 22.16
N ASN A 142 -11.18 -3.18 22.18
CA ASN A 142 -11.42 -1.78 22.52
C ASN A 142 -12.33 -1.06 21.52
N ASN A 143 -12.37 -1.51 20.27
CA ASN A 143 -13.17 -0.86 19.23
C ASN A 143 -14.69 -1.00 19.45
N VAL A 144 -15.15 -2.09 20.08
CA VAL A 144 -16.56 -2.27 20.42
C VAL A 144 -17.00 -1.21 21.45
N LYS A 145 -16.18 -0.94 22.47
CA LYS A 145 -16.46 0.06 23.50
C LYS A 145 -16.47 1.49 22.94
N ILE A 146 -15.54 1.79 22.04
CA ILE A 146 -15.47 3.09 21.35
C ILE A 146 -16.68 3.26 20.42
N ALA A 147 -17.02 2.23 19.63
CA ALA A 147 -18.18 2.25 18.75
C ALA A 147 -19.48 2.39 19.54
N HIS A 148 -19.65 1.66 20.65
CA HIS A 148 -20.82 1.79 21.51
C HIS A 148 -20.99 3.24 21.99
N ARG A 149 -19.93 3.86 22.52
CA ARG A 149 -19.98 5.26 22.99
C ARG A 149 -20.24 6.25 21.87
N LYS A 150 -19.77 5.99 20.66
CA LYS A 150 -19.92 6.88 19.49
C LYS A 150 -21.32 6.84 18.90
N PHE A 151 -21.97 5.66 18.90
CA PHE A 151 -23.21 5.43 18.15
C PHE A 151 -24.44 5.21 19.05
N LEU A 152 -24.25 4.82 20.30
CA LEU A 152 -25.33 4.44 21.21
C LEU A 152 -25.28 5.17 22.57
N GLY A 153 -24.25 5.87 22.90
CA GLY A 153 -24.05 6.68 24.08
C GLY A 153 -23.91 8.12 23.70
#